data_95c1d81686cdf065c34b20a4123c0e2c
#
_entry.id   95c1d81686cdf065c34b20a4123c0e2c
#
_cell.length_a   1.000
_cell.length_b   1.000
_cell.length_c   1.000
_cell.angle_alpha   90.00
_cell.angle_beta   90.00
_cell.angle_gamma   90.00
#
_symmetry.space_group_name_H-M   'P 1'
#
loop_
_entity.id
_entity.type
_entity.pdbx_description
1 polymer ?
#
loop_
_entity_poly.entity_id
_entity_poly.type
_entity_poly.pdbx_seq_one_letter_code
_entity_poly.pdbx_strand_id
1 'polypeptide(L)'
;MKKLLLFILFSFLISSSVFARSTGCKEGNCENGYGKWVYTDKTTYEGEWVATKKEGQGVETWPNGYIYKGEFKNSEWSGQGVLTFPDGSTYEGEWSKGFMNGQGTFTWADGKQKTGTWINGKLQD
;
A
#
# COMPACT_ATOMS: atom_id res chain seq x y z
N MET A 1 69.13 -5.07 -0.28
CA MET A 1 67.92 -4.42 0.24
C MET A 1 66.77 -4.80 -0.63
N LYS A 2 65.91 -5.68 -0.17
CA LYS A 2 64.67 -6.05 -0.91
C LYS A 2 63.59 -5.10 -0.52
N LYS A 3 63.10 -4.30 -1.50
CA LYS A 3 61.93 -3.46 -1.31
C LYS A 3 60.70 -4.37 -1.35
N LEU A 4 60.02 -4.46 -0.22
CA LEU A 4 58.75 -5.13 -0.09
C LEU A 4 57.70 -4.23 -0.79
N LEU A 5 57.23 -4.64 -1.97
CA LEU A 5 56.12 -4.00 -2.62
C LEU A 5 54.81 -4.51 -1.96
N LEU A 6 54.27 -3.66 -1.14
CA LEU A 6 52.97 -3.92 -0.55
C LEU A 6 51.90 -3.68 -1.63
N PHE A 7 51.43 -4.75 -2.26
CA PHE A 7 50.22 -4.67 -3.09
C PHE A 7 49.04 -4.54 -2.14
N ILE A 8 48.54 -3.31 -2.01
CA ILE A 8 47.24 -3.08 -1.41
C ILE A 8 46.22 -3.49 -2.52
N LEU A 9 45.71 -4.70 -2.38
CA LEU A 9 44.52 -5.13 -3.10
C LEU A 9 43.36 -4.32 -2.54
N PHE A 10 43.04 -3.21 -3.22
CA PHE A 10 41.73 -2.58 -3.10
C PHE A 10 40.75 -3.56 -3.73
N SER A 11 40.20 -4.48 -2.93
CA SER A 11 38.99 -5.18 -3.34
C SER A 11 37.88 -4.15 -3.33
N PHE A 12 37.57 -3.64 -4.52
CA PHE A 12 36.32 -2.99 -4.79
C PHE A 12 35.23 -4.03 -4.54
N LEU A 13 34.74 -4.09 -3.33
CA LEU A 13 33.41 -4.63 -3.05
C LEU A 13 32.43 -3.69 -3.74
N ILE A 14 32.22 -3.93 -5.02
CA ILE A 14 31.05 -3.40 -5.70
C ILE A 14 29.89 -4.08 -4.99
N SER A 15 29.35 -3.36 -4.03
CA SER A 15 28.12 -3.73 -3.37
C SER A 15 27.06 -3.86 -4.46
N SER A 16 26.76 -5.10 -4.81
CA SER A 16 25.68 -5.48 -5.73
C SER A 16 24.28 -5.16 -5.15
N SER A 17 24.23 -4.23 -4.20
CA SER A 17 23.01 -3.82 -3.52
C SER A 17 22.15 -2.83 -4.30
N VAL A 18 22.57 -2.40 -5.50
CA VAL A 18 21.84 -1.39 -6.28
C VAL A 18 20.68 -2.00 -7.07
N PHE A 19 20.69 -3.30 -7.37
CA PHE A 19 19.66 -3.96 -8.18
C PHE A 19 18.59 -4.71 -7.39
N ALA A 20 18.76 -4.93 -6.09
CA ALA A 20 17.89 -5.80 -5.29
C ALA A 20 16.69 -5.09 -4.62
N ARG A 21 16.38 -3.82 -4.97
CA ARG A 21 15.43 -3.03 -4.15
C ARG A 21 14.29 -2.39 -4.92
N SER A 22 13.81 -3.02 -5.97
CA SER A 22 12.56 -2.56 -6.60
C SER A 22 11.32 -2.94 -5.78
N THR A 23 11.43 -3.93 -4.91
CA THR A 23 10.32 -4.47 -4.10
C THR A 23 10.70 -4.59 -2.63
N GLY A 24 9.72 -4.78 -1.75
CA GLY A 24 9.90 -4.98 -0.32
C GLY A 24 9.73 -3.71 0.51
N CYS A 25 10.11 -3.79 1.78
CA CYS A 25 10.02 -2.67 2.70
C CYS A 25 11.03 -1.58 2.34
N LYS A 26 10.56 -0.38 2.05
CA LYS A 26 11.37 0.77 1.63
C LYS A 26 11.65 1.74 2.75
N GLU A 27 10.71 1.89 3.66
CA GLU A 27 10.78 2.83 4.77
C GLU A 27 10.10 2.24 5.99
N GLY A 28 10.61 2.60 7.17
CA GLY A 28 10.00 2.25 8.45
C GLY A 28 10.11 0.77 8.81
N ASN A 29 9.08 0.26 9.48
CA ASN A 29 9.00 -1.10 9.97
C ASN A 29 7.76 -1.80 9.41
N CYS A 30 7.95 -2.59 8.37
CA CYS A 30 6.88 -3.32 7.70
C CYS A 30 6.55 -4.68 8.36
N GLU A 31 7.00 -4.88 9.58
CA GLU A 31 6.64 -6.05 10.40
C GLU A 31 5.74 -5.63 11.56
N ASN A 32 6.18 -4.62 12.33
CA ASN A 32 5.44 -4.07 13.47
C ASN A 32 5.72 -2.59 13.59
N GLY A 33 4.80 -1.76 13.15
CA GLY A 33 4.93 -0.31 13.17
C GLY A 33 4.46 0.33 11.86
N TYR A 34 4.90 1.56 11.61
CA TYR A 34 4.60 2.27 10.37
C TYR A 34 5.70 1.98 9.33
N GLY A 35 5.30 1.62 8.13
CA GLY A 35 6.25 1.33 7.06
C GLY A 35 5.64 1.39 5.67
N LYS A 36 6.52 1.52 4.66
CA LYS A 36 6.15 1.53 3.25
C LYS A 36 6.72 0.32 2.53
N TRP A 37 5.85 -0.43 1.91
CA TRP A 37 6.18 -1.61 1.12
C TRP A 37 5.87 -1.39 -0.35
N VAL A 38 6.75 -1.86 -1.23
CA VAL A 38 6.53 -1.91 -2.68
C VAL A 38 6.48 -3.36 -3.12
N TYR A 39 5.36 -3.74 -3.72
CA TYR A 39 5.12 -5.09 -4.26
C TYR A 39 5.74 -5.26 -5.66
N THR A 40 5.83 -6.51 -6.12
CA THR A 40 6.41 -6.85 -7.43
C THR A 40 5.65 -6.24 -8.60
N ASP A 41 4.32 -6.07 -8.47
CA ASP A 41 3.44 -5.44 -9.46
C ASP A 41 3.46 -3.91 -9.42
N LYS A 42 4.32 -3.31 -8.55
CA LYS A 42 4.43 -1.88 -8.27
C LYS A 42 3.29 -1.29 -7.42
N THR A 43 2.39 -2.11 -6.92
CA THR A 43 1.47 -1.69 -5.85
C THR A 43 2.29 -1.26 -4.64
N THR A 44 1.86 -0.21 -3.95
CA THR A 44 2.50 0.27 -2.72
C THR A 44 1.51 0.26 -1.57
N TYR A 45 1.98 -0.04 -0.38
CA TYR A 45 1.26 0.18 0.87
C TYR A 45 2.12 1.01 1.81
N GLU A 46 1.53 2.06 2.35
CA GLU A 46 2.16 2.90 3.37
C GLU A 46 1.19 3.05 4.54
N GLY A 47 1.58 2.55 5.70
CA GLY A 47 0.72 2.55 6.87
C GLY A 47 1.21 1.66 7.99
N GLU A 48 0.27 1.27 8.84
CA GLU A 48 0.55 0.48 10.03
C GLU A 48 0.63 -1.01 9.71
N TRP A 49 1.54 -1.70 10.40
CA TRP A 49 1.81 -3.12 10.27
C TRP A 49 1.79 -3.80 11.64
N VAL A 50 1.22 -4.99 11.71
CA VAL A 50 1.31 -5.87 12.88
C VAL A 50 1.57 -7.29 12.38
N ALA A 51 2.65 -7.91 12.87
CA ALA A 51 3.05 -9.25 12.48
C ALA A 51 3.05 -9.46 10.96
N THR A 52 3.65 -8.53 10.23
CA THR A 52 3.75 -8.50 8.75
C THR A 52 2.43 -8.36 8.00
N LYS A 53 1.35 -8.03 8.69
CA LYS A 53 0.03 -7.77 8.10
C LYS A 53 -0.30 -6.28 8.16
N LYS A 54 -1.01 -5.80 7.15
CA LYS A 54 -1.58 -4.45 7.16
C LYS A 54 -2.66 -4.39 8.24
N GLU A 55 -2.51 -3.46 9.16
CA GLU A 55 -3.44 -3.24 10.28
C GLU A 55 -3.58 -1.74 10.53
N GLY A 56 -4.74 -1.29 11.02
CA GLY A 56 -4.95 0.13 11.32
C GLY A 56 -5.02 0.99 10.06
N GLN A 57 -4.49 2.20 10.12
CA GLN A 57 -4.58 3.18 9.03
C GLN A 57 -3.48 2.97 7.99
N GLY A 58 -3.86 3.09 6.72
CA GLY A 58 -2.89 2.99 5.63
C GLY A 58 -3.43 3.50 4.29
N VAL A 59 -2.50 3.63 3.34
CA VAL A 59 -2.78 4.00 1.95
C VAL A 59 -2.19 2.93 1.04
N GLU A 60 -3.03 2.36 0.20
CA GLU A 60 -2.63 1.39 -0.81
C GLU A 60 -2.87 1.99 -2.19
N THR A 61 -1.84 1.95 -3.04
CA THR A 61 -1.87 2.57 -4.37
C THR A 61 -1.49 1.53 -5.41
N TRP A 62 -2.33 1.36 -6.44
CA TRP A 62 -2.09 0.45 -7.56
C TRP A 62 -1.62 1.21 -8.80
N PRO A 63 -0.78 0.59 -9.63
CA PRO A 63 -0.29 1.21 -10.86
C PRO A 63 -1.40 1.60 -11.85
N ASN A 64 -2.54 0.90 -11.80
CA ASN A 64 -3.70 1.16 -12.66
C ASN A 64 -4.57 2.35 -12.21
N GLY A 65 -4.18 3.05 -11.14
CA GLY A 65 -4.83 4.27 -10.69
C GLY A 65 -5.80 4.12 -9.52
N TYR A 66 -6.06 2.92 -9.02
CA TYR A 66 -6.82 2.76 -7.78
C TYR A 66 -6.00 3.20 -6.57
N ILE A 67 -6.65 3.89 -5.63
CA ILE A 67 -6.05 4.32 -4.36
C ILE A 67 -7.06 4.05 -3.25
N TYR A 68 -6.68 3.24 -2.26
CA TYR A 68 -7.46 3.06 -1.04
C TYR A 68 -6.76 3.75 0.12
N LYS A 69 -7.51 4.55 0.86
CA LYS A 69 -7.05 5.23 2.07
C LYS A 69 -8.05 4.96 3.19
N GLY A 70 -7.62 4.26 4.23
CA GLY A 70 -8.49 3.94 5.34
C GLY A 70 -7.95 2.84 6.24
N GLU A 71 -8.88 2.14 6.86
CA GLU A 71 -8.57 1.10 7.82
C GLU A 71 -8.32 -0.25 7.16
N PHE A 72 -7.37 -0.98 7.74
CA PHE A 72 -7.01 -2.36 7.36
C PHE A 72 -7.14 -3.27 8.57
N LYS A 73 -7.56 -4.49 8.32
CA LYS A 73 -7.56 -5.59 9.28
C LYS A 73 -7.15 -6.86 8.59
N ASN A 74 -6.10 -7.52 9.11
CA ASN A 74 -5.55 -8.73 8.50
C ASN A 74 -5.28 -8.57 7.00
N SER A 75 -4.65 -7.46 6.61
CA SER A 75 -4.32 -7.10 5.22
C SER A 75 -5.52 -6.86 4.30
N GLU A 76 -6.73 -6.78 4.82
CA GLU A 76 -7.96 -6.48 4.08
C GLU A 76 -8.50 -5.10 4.43
N TRP A 77 -9.17 -4.45 3.48
CA TRP A 77 -9.89 -3.20 3.74
C TRP A 77 -11.02 -3.45 4.73
N SER A 78 -11.12 -2.61 5.72
CA SER A 78 -12.03 -2.78 6.85
C SER A 78 -12.44 -1.42 7.41
N GLY A 79 -13.49 -1.36 8.23
CA GLY A 79 -13.92 -0.12 8.89
C GLY A 79 -14.19 1.01 7.92
N GLN A 80 -13.71 2.22 8.21
CA GLN A 80 -13.90 3.40 7.38
C GLN A 80 -12.76 3.57 6.37
N GLY A 81 -13.11 3.86 5.12
CA GLY A 81 -12.12 4.09 4.08
C GLY A 81 -12.68 4.74 2.82
N VAL A 82 -11.78 5.29 2.02
CA VAL A 82 -12.07 5.92 0.74
C VAL A 82 -11.33 5.17 -0.36
N LEU A 83 -12.05 4.67 -1.35
CA LEU A 83 -11.47 4.13 -2.58
C LEU A 83 -11.65 5.16 -3.69
N THR A 84 -10.54 5.52 -4.31
CA THR A 84 -10.52 6.33 -5.52
C THR A 84 -10.30 5.42 -6.73
N PHE A 85 -11.19 5.53 -7.70
CA PHE A 85 -11.15 4.80 -8.96
C PHE A 85 -10.29 5.55 -10.00
N PRO A 86 -9.78 4.87 -11.04
CA PRO A 86 -8.94 5.52 -12.06
C PRO A 86 -9.61 6.68 -12.79
N ASP A 87 -10.95 6.68 -12.92
CA ASP A 87 -11.72 7.75 -13.55
C ASP A 87 -11.98 8.96 -12.64
N GLY A 88 -11.47 8.92 -11.39
CA GLY A 88 -11.68 9.97 -10.40
C GLY A 88 -12.94 9.81 -9.55
N SER A 89 -13.79 8.83 -9.83
CA SER A 89 -14.89 8.51 -8.91
C SER A 89 -14.37 7.96 -7.59
N THR A 90 -15.17 8.09 -6.54
CA THR A 90 -14.78 7.65 -5.18
C THR A 90 -15.93 6.94 -4.49
N TYR A 91 -15.58 6.01 -3.62
CA TYR A 91 -16.47 5.49 -2.59
C TYR A 91 -15.88 5.84 -1.22
N GLU A 92 -16.69 6.44 -0.37
CA GLU A 92 -16.33 6.75 1.02
C GLU A 92 -17.36 6.14 1.96
N GLY A 93 -16.92 5.25 2.85
CA GLY A 93 -17.82 4.59 3.76
C GLY A 93 -17.22 3.37 4.43
N GLU A 94 -18.10 2.44 4.79
CA GLU A 94 -17.78 1.25 5.53
C GLU A 94 -17.30 0.11 4.61
N TRP A 95 -16.31 -0.63 5.11
CA TRP A 95 -15.67 -1.76 4.44
C TRP A 95 -15.64 -2.98 5.35
N SER A 96 -15.80 -4.14 4.77
CA SER A 96 -15.60 -5.41 5.45
C SER A 96 -15.00 -6.43 4.50
N LYS A 97 -13.89 -7.04 4.92
CA LYS A 97 -13.20 -8.10 4.15
C LYS A 97 -12.93 -7.69 2.69
N GLY A 98 -12.53 -6.42 2.48
CA GLY A 98 -12.21 -5.91 1.15
C GLY A 98 -13.39 -5.47 0.29
N PHE A 99 -14.62 -5.51 0.82
CA PHE A 99 -15.83 -5.09 0.10
C PHE A 99 -16.47 -3.85 0.74
N MET A 100 -17.08 -3.01 -0.10
CA MET A 100 -18.00 -1.97 0.36
C MET A 100 -19.16 -2.67 1.07
N ASN A 101 -19.33 -2.38 2.36
CA ASN A 101 -20.31 -3.09 3.19
C ASN A 101 -20.73 -2.21 4.36
N GLY A 102 -21.98 -1.79 4.39
CA GLY A 102 -22.54 -0.85 5.33
C GLY A 102 -22.88 0.49 4.68
N GLN A 103 -22.84 1.57 5.43
CA GLN A 103 -23.17 2.90 4.93
C GLN A 103 -22.03 3.51 4.13
N GLY A 104 -22.34 4.11 2.99
CA GLY A 104 -21.33 4.77 2.17
C GLY A 104 -21.92 5.66 1.08
N THR A 105 -21.06 6.53 0.56
CA THR A 105 -21.38 7.47 -0.51
C THR A 105 -20.47 7.22 -1.70
N PHE A 106 -21.08 6.97 -2.83
CA PHE A 106 -20.37 6.91 -4.12
C PHE A 106 -20.49 8.26 -4.81
N THR A 107 -19.36 8.80 -5.25
CA THR A 107 -19.29 10.04 -6.02
C THR A 107 -18.73 9.74 -7.39
N TRP A 108 -19.52 9.98 -8.45
CA TRP A 108 -19.07 9.83 -9.83
C TRP A 108 -18.10 10.94 -10.22
N ALA A 109 -17.36 10.73 -11.30
CA ALA A 109 -16.38 11.69 -11.81
C ALA A 109 -16.99 13.07 -12.15
N ASP A 110 -18.28 13.12 -12.49
CA ASP A 110 -19.03 14.37 -12.75
C ASP A 110 -19.52 15.07 -11.46
N GLY A 111 -19.24 14.51 -10.29
CA GLY A 111 -19.64 15.04 -9.00
C GLY A 111 -20.99 14.59 -8.49
N LYS A 112 -21.77 13.84 -9.26
CA LYS A 112 -23.02 13.25 -8.78
C LYS A 112 -22.73 12.26 -7.67
N GLN A 113 -23.62 12.17 -6.67
CA GLN A 113 -23.45 11.31 -5.51
C GLN A 113 -24.66 10.41 -5.28
N LYS A 114 -24.41 9.24 -4.72
CA LYS A 114 -25.44 8.36 -4.18
C LYS A 114 -24.98 7.81 -2.83
N THR A 115 -25.77 8.05 -1.81
CA THR A 115 -25.54 7.56 -0.44
C THR A 115 -26.56 6.47 -0.13
N GLY A 116 -26.12 5.41 0.50
CA GLY A 116 -26.99 4.32 0.90
C GLY A 116 -26.28 3.20 1.61
N THR A 117 -26.98 2.07 1.72
CA THR A 117 -26.44 0.85 2.30
C THR A 117 -25.86 -0.05 1.21
N TRP A 118 -24.66 -0.54 1.44
CA TRP A 118 -23.94 -1.40 0.53
C TRP A 118 -23.81 -2.81 1.13
N ILE A 119 -23.93 -3.83 0.32
CA ILE A 119 -23.69 -5.21 0.73
C ILE A 119 -22.82 -5.87 -0.34
N ASN A 120 -21.62 -6.31 0.06
CA ASN A 120 -20.64 -6.96 -0.81
C ASN A 120 -20.41 -6.19 -2.13
N GLY A 121 -20.23 -4.88 -2.03
CA GLY A 121 -19.94 -4.03 -3.17
C GLY A 121 -21.17 -3.57 -3.99
N LYS A 122 -22.38 -3.93 -3.55
CA LYS A 122 -23.62 -3.56 -4.25
C LYS A 122 -24.49 -2.63 -3.42
N LEU A 123 -24.88 -1.51 -4.02
CA LEU A 123 -25.83 -0.59 -3.42
C LEU A 123 -27.22 -1.25 -3.32
N GLN A 124 -27.82 -1.15 -2.16
CA GLN A 124 -29.17 -1.63 -1.89
C GLN A 124 -30.18 -0.52 -2.16
N ASP A 125 -31.28 -0.89 -2.76
CA ASP A 125 -32.40 0.03 -3.04
C ASP A 125 -33.27 0.26 -1.80
#